data_11edd6b9c857051992bbccf6a56be4fd
#
_entry.id   11edd6b9c857051992bbccf6a56be4fd
#
_cell.length_a   1.000
_cell.length_b   1.000
_cell.length_c   1.000
_cell.angle_alpha   90.00
_cell.angle_beta   90.00
_cell.angle_gamma   90.00
#
_symmetry.space_group_name_H-M   'P 1'
#
loop_
_entity.id
_entity.type
_entity.pdbx_description
1 polymer ?
#
loop_
_entity_poly.entity_id
_entity_poly.type
_entity_poly.pdbx_seq_one_letter_code
_entity_poly.pdbx_strand_id
1 'polypeptide(L)'
;EGQSVTFVYVDSTQGWINTMDSTSNVRSSSFVIATGGTPCTGAICGDYKIHTFTGPGTFCVSSAGGPSGSNTVDYLVVAGGGGGAAEFGTGGAGGYRESVPNPAAWTSSPIANPGNARPVTVQGYSIVVGGGGGPSPVTCGSVSTFSDITSAGGGKGTSCAGTPGGSGGGGAAEAAPSNAGGTGNDPPVSPAQGFD
;
A
#
# COMPACT_ATOMS: atom_id res chain seq x y z
N GLU A 1 -2.34 33.23 34.01
CA GLU A 1 -0.96 32.78 34.09
C GLU A 1 -0.23 33.22 32.84
N GLY A 2 0.78 34.15 33.01
CA GLY A 2 1.51 34.71 31.88
C GLY A 2 2.52 33.69 31.31
N GLN A 3 2.49 33.47 30.01
CA GLN A 3 3.54 32.76 29.31
C GLN A 3 4.74 33.70 29.08
N SER A 4 5.92 33.24 29.40
CA SER A 4 7.16 33.95 29.08
C SER A 4 7.78 33.31 27.84
N VAL A 5 8.08 34.14 26.85
CA VAL A 5 8.71 33.72 25.59
C VAL A 5 10.02 34.47 25.43
N THR A 6 11.11 33.74 25.18
CA THR A 6 12.43 34.32 24.92
C THR A 6 12.79 34.14 23.45
N PHE A 7 13.02 35.24 22.75
CA PHE A 7 13.53 35.25 21.39
C PHE A 7 15.00 35.63 21.37
N VAL A 8 15.80 34.92 20.57
CA VAL A 8 17.18 35.28 20.27
C VAL A 8 17.30 35.52 18.76
N TYR A 9 17.84 36.68 18.41
CA TYR A 9 18.20 36.96 17.02
C TYR A 9 19.49 36.22 16.68
N VAL A 10 19.49 35.39 15.65
CA VAL A 10 20.64 34.60 15.24
C VAL A 10 21.41 35.33 14.14
N ASP A 11 20.76 35.57 13.01
CA ASP A 11 21.35 36.29 11.86
C ASP A 11 20.23 36.70 10.88
N SER A 12 20.62 37.36 9.78
CA SER A 12 19.69 37.83 8.77
C SER A 12 19.01 36.71 7.96
N THR A 13 19.49 35.48 8.04
CA THR A 13 18.94 34.31 7.35
C THR A 13 17.92 33.57 8.23
N GLN A 14 18.25 33.42 9.52
CA GLN A 14 17.41 32.71 10.48
C GLN A 14 16.48 33.64 11.27
N GLY A 15 16.81 34.92 11.35
CA GLY A 15 16.01 35.90 12.06
C GLY A 15 15.93 35.66 13.58
N TRP A 16 14.76 35.90 14.14
CA TRP A 16 14.45 35.67 15.55
C TRP A 16 13.99 34.24 15.79
N ILE A 17 14.69 33.51 16.64
CA ILE A 17 14.28 32.17 17.06
C ILE A 17 13.81 32.18 18.51
N ASN A 18 12.77 31.43 18.80
CA ASN A 18 12.27 31.22 20.15
C ASN A 18 13.17 30.19 20.86
N THR A 19 13.76 30.56 21.98
CA THR A 19 14.68 29.70 22.73
C THR A 19 14.07 29.12 24.00
N MET A 20 12.96 29.69 24.49
CA MET A 20 12.29 29.21 25.69
C MET A 20 10.78 29.42 25.57
N ASP A 21 10.10 28.38 25.11
CA ASP A 21 8.65 28.27 25.16
C ASP A 21 8.30 26.91 25.79
N SER A 22 7.52 26.95 26.85
CA SER A 22 7.12 25.74 27.58
C SER A 22 6.17 24.84 26.76
N THR A 23 5.70 25.29 25.60
CA THR A 23 4.71 24.56 24.80
C THR A 23 5.16 24.16 23.40
N SER A 24 6.26 24.73 22.87
CA SER A 24 6.62 24.58 21.46
C SER A 24 8.02 24.02 21.14
N ASN A 25 8.77 23.58 22.15
CA ASN A 25 10.11 23.01 21.92
C ASN A 25 10.09 21.57 21.34
N VAL A 26 8.93 21.02 21.12
CA VAL A 26 8.80 19.77 20.34
C VAL A 26 8.65 20.19 18.88
N ARG A 27 9.77 20.39 18.17
CA ARG A 27 9.77 20.41 16.71
C ARG A 27 9.44 19.01 16.21
N SER A 28 8.16 18.67 16.19
CA SER A 28 7.73 17.49 15.46
C SER A 28 8.07 17.71 13.99
N SER A 29 8.58 16.68 13.32
CA SER A 29 8.74 16.72 11.87
C SER A 29 7.41 17.12 11.24
N SER A 30 7.44 18.01 10.25
CA SER A 30 6.23 18.39 9.51
C SER A 30 5.63 17.20 8.75
N PHE A 31 6.46 16.21 8.41
CA PHE A 31 6.08 15.02 7.65
C PHE A 31 6.34 13.74 8.44
N VAL A 32 5.76 12.65 7.97
CA VAL A 32 5.96 11.32 8.53
C VAL A 32 7.44 10.92 8.44
N ILE A 33 8.01 10.48 9.58
CA ILE A 33 9.31 9.81 9.62
C ILE A 33 9.07 8.34 9.92
N ALA A 34 9.58 7.48 9.05
CA ALA A 34 9.41 6.05 9.19
C ALA A 34 10.66 5.28 8.75
N THR A 35 10.71 4.02 9.16
CA THR A 35 11.70 3.02 8.73
C THR A 35 11.01 1.73 8.35
N GLY A 36 11.71 0.85 7.66
CA GLY A 36 11.22 -0.45 7.20
C GLY A 36 11.30 -0.59 5.68
N GLY A 37 11.24 -1.82 5.22
CA GLY A 37 11.41 -2.14 3.80
C GLY A 37 12.87 -2.08 3.33
N THR A 38 13.06 -2.00 2.02
CA THR A 38 14.39 -1.95 1.40
C THR A 38 14.47 -0.76 0.45
N PRO A 39 15.38 0.22 0.68
CA PRO A 39 16.22 0.33 1.87
C PRO A 39 15.41 0.66 3.13
N CYS A 40 15.91 0.29 4.32
CA CYS A 40 15.20 0.47 5.59
C CYS A 40 14.84 1.93 5.88
N THR A 41 15.66 2.88 5.45
CA THR A 41 15.43 4.34 5.59
C THR A 41 14.49 4.91 4.53
N GLY A 42 14.03 4.09 3.58
CA GLY A 42 13.31 4.52 2.38
C GLY A 42 14.22 5.11 1.31
N ALA A 43 13.80 5.02 0.06
CA ALA A 43 14.44 5.65 -1.09
C ALA A 43 13.82 7.04 -1.34
N ILE A 44 14.64 8.04 -1.65
CA ILE A 44 14.17 9.39 -2.01
C ILE A 44 13.91 9.43 -3.51
N CYS A 45 12.72 9.87 -3.90
CA CYS A 45 12.31 10.09 -5.27
C CYS A 45 11.56 11.43 -5.37
N GLY A 46 12.23 12.47 -5.85
CA GLY A 46 11.71 13.84 -5.80
C GLY A 46 11.40 14.26 -4.36
N ASP A 47 10.19 14.71 -4.14
CA ASP A 47 9.69 15.14 -2.82
C ASP A 47 9.14 13.99 -1.96
N TYR A 48 9.22 12.75 -2.46
CA TYR A 48 8.68 11.57 -1.80
C TYR A 48 9.76 10.67 -1.22
N LYS A 49 9.44 10.03 -0.11
CA LYS A 49 10.21 8.93 0.46
C LYS A 49 9.42 7.63 0.31
N ILE A 50 10.00 6.66 -0.40
CA ILE A 50 9.36 5.40 -0.77
C ILE A 50 9.95 4.27 0.06
N HIS A 51 9.11 3.54 0.76
CA HIS A 51 9.44 2.32 1.48
C HIS A 51 8.90 1.11 0.72
N THR A 52 9.79 0.25 0.22
CA THR A 52 9.41 -0.92 -0.59
C THR A 52 9.55 -2.19 0.24
N PHE A 53 8.50 -3.00 0.26
CA PHE A 53 8.46 -4.30 0.93
C PHE A 53 8.25 -5.38 -0.12
N THR A 54 9.22 -6.29 -0.25
CA THR A 54 9.15 -7.47 -1.13
C THR A 54 8.98 -8.78 -0.34
N GLY A 55 8.79 -8.67 0.97
CA GLY A 55 8.51 -9.73 1.92
C GLY A 55 7.86 -9.17 3.18
N PRO A 56 7.42 -10.02 4.12
CA PRO A 56 6.84 -9.59 5.38
C PRO A 56 7.77 -8.66 6.15
N GLY A 57 7.20 -7.67 6.84
CA GLY A 57 7.98 -6.71 7.61
C GLY A 57 7.12 -5.77 8.44
N THR A 58 7.72 -4.70 8.90
CA THR A 58 7.04 -3.66 9.67
C THR A 58 7.41 -2.29 9.13
N PHE A 59 6.42 -1.47 8.84
CA PHE A 59 6.59 -0.05 8.58
C PHE A 59 6.50 0.68 9.91
N CYS A 60 7.65 1.10 10.45
CA CYS A 60 7.75 1.71 11.76
C CYS A 60 7.72 3.23 11.66
N VAL A 61 6.64 3.85 12.10
CA VAL A 61 6.48 5.30 12.16
C VAL A 61 7.04 5.80 13.48
N SER A 62 8.08 6.64 13.44
CA SER A 62 8.71 7.28 14.60
C SER A 62 8.24 8.72 14.81
N SER A 63 7.72 9.38 13.77
CA SER A 63 7.03 10.67 13.84
C SER A 63 5.87 10.69 12.87
N ALA A 64 4.70 11.05 13.33
CA ALA A 64 3.48 11.08 12.52
C ALA A 64 3.30 12.38 11.71
N GLY A 65 4.30 13.26 11.71
CA GLY A 65 4.16 14.59 11.13
C GLY A 65 3.34 15.54 11.99
N GLY A 66 3.13 16.74 11.52
CA GLY A 66 2.45 17.81 12.25
C GLY A 66 1.46 18.60 11.40
N PRO A 67 0.78 19.59 12.01
CA PRO A 67 -0.26 20.36 11.31
C PRO A 67 0.23 21.15 10.09
N SER A 68 1.54 21.44 10.02
CA SER A 68 2.18 22.14 8.88
C SER A 68 2.64 21.22 7.76
N GLY A 69 2.41 19.92 7.89
CA GLY A 69 2.81 18.90 6.91
C GLY A 69 1.70 17.86 6.71
N SER A 70 2.07 16.59 6.73
CA SER A 70 1.12 15.50 6.53
C SER A 70 1.37 14.36 7.52
N ASN A 71 0.30 13.82 8.09
CA ASN A 71 0.29 12.61 8.90
C ASN A 71 -0.26 11.39 8.11
N THR A 72 -0.29 11.48 6.80
CA THR A 72 -0.79 10.42 5.93
C THR A 72 0.31 9.85 5.05
N VAL A 73 0.14 8.61 4.64
CA VAL A 73 0.99 7.94 3.65
C VAL A 73 0.14 7.40 2.51
N ASP A 74 0.60 7.58 1.30
CA ASP A 74 0.05 6.89 0.15
C ASP A 74 0.62 5.48 0.08
N TYR A 75 -0.13 4.58 -0.52
CA TYR A 75 0.22 3.16 -0.55
C TYR A 75 -0.07 2.52 -1.92
N LEU A 76 0.70 1.49 -2.19
CA LEU A 76 0.44 0.51 -3.24
C LEU A 76 0.58 -0.89 -2.62
N VAL A 77 -0.50 -1.67 -2.62
CA VAL A 77 -0.52 -3.04 -2.09
C VAL A 77 -0.94 -3.98 -3.21
N VAL A 78 -0.02 -4.84 -3.62
CA VAL A 78 -0.24 -5.85 -4.67
C VAL A 78 -0.12 -7.23 -4.05
N ALA A 79 -1.12 -8.07 -4.26
CA ALA A 79 -1.13 -9.44 -3.76
C ALA A 79 -0.46 -10.43 -4.74
N GLY A 80 -0.23 -11.66 -4.32
CA GLY A 80 0.29 -12.71 -5.17
C GLY A 80 -0.68 -13.09 -6.29
N GLY A 81 -0.20 -13.29 -7.51
CA GLY A 81 -1.01 -13.84 -8.61
C GLY A 81 -1.31 -15.32 -8.40
N GLY A 82 -2.40 -15.81 -8.98
CA GLY A 82 -2.75 -17.24 -8.96
C GLY A 82 -1.88 -18.09 -9.89
N GLY A 83 -1.76 -19.36 -9.60
CA GLY A 83 -1.10 -20.34 -10.46
C GLY A 83 -1.99 -20.73 -11.66
N GLY A 84 -1.37 -20.96 -12.81
CA GLY A 84 -2.03 -21.54 -13.98
C GLY A 84 -1.87 -23.06 -14.03
N ALA A 85 -2.85 -23.77 -14.56
CA ALA A 85 -2.76 -25.19 -14.86
C ALA A 85 -2.12 -25.42 -16.24
N ALA A 86 -1.21 -26.40 -16.36
CA ALA A 86 -0.31 -26.56 -17.51
C ALA A 86 -1.03 -26.71 -18.88
N GLU A 87 -2.24 -27.26 -18.91
CA GLU A 87 -3.01 -27.49 -20.14
C GLU A 87 -4.38 -26.81 -20.14
N PHE A 88 -4.61 -25.95 -19.13
CA PHE A 88 -5.95 -25.42 -18.83
C PHE A 88 -5.91 -23.91 -18.55
N GLY A 89 -6.76 -23.46 -17.64
CA GLY A 89 -6.92 -22.04 -17.34
C GLY A 89 -5.68 -21.35 -16.76
N THR A 90 -5.47 -20.10 -17.10
CA THR A 90 -4.41 -19.25 -16.56
C THR A 90 -4.75 -18.75 -15.16
N GLY A 91 -3.73 -18.45 -14.34
CA GLY A 91 -3.95 -17.78 -13.06
C GLY A 91 -4.34 -16.31 -13.25
N GLY A 92 -5.17 -15.79 -12.37
CA GLY A 92 -5.55 -14.37 -12.27
C GLY A 92 -4.46 -13.55 -11.58
N ALA A 93 -4.42 -12.26 -11.85
CA ALA A 93 -3.53 -11.33 -11.14
C ALA A 93 -3.95 -11.18 -9.67
N GLY A 94 -2.98 -10.93 -8.80
CA GLY A 94 -3.26 -10.51 -7.42
C GLY A 94 -4.02 -9.17 -7.39
N GLY A 95 -4.82 -8.99 -6.35
CA GLY A 95 -5.53 -7.74 -6.11
C GLY A 95 -4.56 -6.56 -6.01
N TYR A 96 -5.00 -5.43 -6.52
CA TYR A 96 -4.23 -4.19 -6.58
C TYR A 96 -4.98 -3.09 -5.82
N ARG A 97 -4.37 -2.52 -4.80
CA ARG A 97 -4.92 -1.42 -4.00
C ARG A 97 -3.92 -0.27 -3.99
N GLU A 98 -4.36 0.90 -4.46
CA GLU A 98 -3.52 2.10 -4.56
C GLU A 98 -4.28 3.31 -4.03
N SER A 99 -3.59 4.15 -3.23
CA SER A 99 -3.99 5.54 -3.02
C SER A 99 -3.10 6.47 -3.84
N VAL A 100 -3.67 7.59 -4.24
CA VAL A 100 -2.92 8.69 -4.88
C VAL A 100 -3.37 10.01 -4.30
N PRO A 101 -2.50 11.03 -4.21
CA PRO A 101 -2.91 12.37 -3.81
C PRO A 101 -4.02 12.91 -4.70
N ASN A 102 -4.81 13.84 -4.20
CA ASN A 102 -5.77 14.59 -5.00
C ASN A 102 -5.47 16.09 -4.88
N PRO A 103 -5.00 16.77 -5.95
CA PRO A 103 -4.79 16.23 -7.32
C PRO A 103 -3.66 15.20 -7.38
N ALA A 104 -3.76 14.28 -8.35
CA ALA A 104 -2.78 13.21 -8.53
C ALA A 104 -1.38 13.77 -8.86
N ALA A 105 -0.37 13.32 -8.09
CA ALA A 105 1.02 13.73 -8.29
C ALA A 105 1.80 12.81 -9.27
N TRP A 106 1.21 11.68 -9.62
CA TRP A 106 1.72 10.71 -10.61
C TRP A 106 0.57 10.08 -11.38
N THR A 107 0.90 9.34 -12.44
CA THR A 107 -0.09 8.57 -13.20
C THR A 107 -0.62 7.43 -12.34
N SER A 108 -1.91 7.42 -12.08
CA SER A 108 -2.59 6.43 -11.26
C SER A 108 -3.26 5.36 -12.11
N SER A 109 -3.51 4.19 -11.49
CA SER A 109 -4.36 3.16 -12.06
C SER A 109 -5.82 3.64 -12.17
N PRO A 110 -6.61 3.14 -13.15
CA PRO A 110 -8.05 3.39 -13.21
C PRO A 110 -8.83 2.94 -11.98
N ILE A 111 -8.26 2.02 -11.19
CA ILE A 111 -8.84 1.49 -9.95
C ILE A 111 -8.19 2.09 -8.69
N ALA A 112 -7.37 3.14 -8.84
CA ALA A 112 -6.83 3.87 -7.70
C ALA A 112 -7.93 4.54 -6.87
N ASN A 113 -7.63 4.82 -5.61
CA ASN A 113 -8.52 5.53 -4.68
C ASN A 113 -7.93 6.93 -4.37
N PRO A 114 -8.24 7.95 -5.20
CA PRO A 114 -7.66 9.28 -5.04
C PRO A 114 -8.06 9.94 -3.73
N GLY A 115 -7.11 10.60 -3.07
CA GLY A 115 -7.33 11.32 -1.82
C GLY A 115 -7.56 10.43 -0.60
N ASN A 116 -7.37 9.11 -0.74
CA ASN A 116 -7.56 8.14 0.34
C ASN A 116 -6.21 7.65 0.91
N ALA A 117 -5.26 8.57 1.08
CA ALA A 117 -4.02 8.29 1.80
C ALA A 117 -4.33 7.85 3.24
N ARG A 118 -3.54 6.90 3.75
CA ARG A 118 -3.76 6.34 5.08
C ARG A 118 -3.21 7.25 6.17
N PRO A 119 -4.04 7.70 7.14
CA PRO A 119 -3.53 8.35 8.34
C PRO A 119 -2.67 7.40 9.17
N VAL A 120 -1.54 7.90 9.67
CA VAL A 120 -0.63 7.12 10.51
C VAL A 120 -0.35 7.83 11.82
N THR A 121 -0.06 7.02 12.83
CA THR A 121 0.37 7.44 14.17
C THR A 121 1.72 6.81 14.48
N VAL A 122 2.36 7.22 15.56
CA VAL A 122 3.66 6.68 15.99
C VAL A 122 3.48 5.24 16.49
N GLN A 123 3.69 4.28 15.59
CA GLN A 123 3.63 2.84 15.87
C GLN A 123 4.22 2.03 14.71
N GLY A 124 4.33 0.73 14.91
CA GLY A 124 4.64 -0.24 13.85
C GLY A 124 3.37 -0.71 13.13
N TYR A 125 3.39 -0.68 11.81
CA TYR A 125 2.33 -1.21 10.94
C TYR A 125 2.82 -2.50 10.31
N SER A 126 2.09 -3.59 10.53
CA SER A 126 2.44 -4.89 9.95
C SER A 126 2.26 -4.88 8.44
N ILE A 127 3.24 -5.43 7.75
CA ILE A 127 3.23 -5.66 6.31
C ILE A 127 3.30 -7.17 6.07
N VAL A 128 2.38 -7.67 5.25
CA VAL A 128 2.44 -9.02 4.70
C VAL A 128 2.52 -8.90 3.18
N VAL A 129 3.44 -9.64 2.57
CA VAL A 129 3.55 -9.73 1.11
C VAL A 129 3.23 -11.17 0.71
N GLY A 130 2.13 -11.31 -0.03
CA GLY A 130 1.63 -12.62 -0.48
C GLY A 130 2.46 -13.17 -1.61
N GLY A 131 2.78 -14.46 -1.52
CA GLY A 131 3.42 -15.23 -2.59
C GLY A 131 2.46 -15.55 -3.73
N GLY A 132 3.00 -15.74 -4.94
CA GLY A 132 2.26 -16.28 -6.08
C GLY A 132 1.83 -17.71 -5.86
N GLY A 133 0.74 -18.14 -6.50
CA GLY A 133 0.28 -19.51 -6.53
C GLY A 133 1.20 -20.40 -7.35
N GLY A 134 1.37 -21.65 -6.90
CA GLY A 134 2.18 -22.66 -7.58
C GLY A 134 1.47 -23.30 -8.78
N PRO A 135 2.24 -23.88 -9.73
CA PRO A 135 1.70 -24.62 -10.86
C PRO A 135 1.37 -26.10 -10.53
N SER A 136 1.92 -26.64 -9.44
CA SER A 136 1.69 -28.03 -9.02
C SER A 136 1.96 -28.21 -7.52
N PRO A 137 0.96 -28.39 -6.67
CA PRO A 137 -0.46 -28.23 -7.02
C PRO A 137 -0.79 -26.78 -7.43
N VAL A 138 -1.76 -26.63 -8.33
CA VAL A 138 -2.23 -25.30 -8.73
C VAL A 138 -2.95 -24.63 -7.56
N THR A 139 -2.48 -23.46 -7.13
CA THR A 139 -3.01 -22.73 -5.98
C THR A 139 -3.34 -21.29 -6.34
N CYS A 140 -4.26 -20.69 -5.58
CA CYS A 140 -4.47 -19.25 -5.64
C CYS A 140 -3.23 -18.51 -5.12
N GLY A 141 -3.11 -17.25 -5.49
CA GLY A 141 -2.14 -16.35 -4.84
C GLY A 141 -2.50 -16.08 -3.39
N SER A 142 -1.53 -15.63 -2.62
CA SER A 142 -1.71 -15.24 -1.23
C SER A 142 -1.98 -13.75 -1.10
N VAL A 143 -2.67 -13.36 -0.03
CA VAL A 143 -3.00 -11.97 0.27
C VAL A 143 -1.76 -11.14 0.61
N SER A 144 -1.80 -9.84 0.26
CA SER A 144 -0.88 -8.83 0.79
C SER A 144 -1.63 -7.85 1.67
N THR A 145 -1.00 -7.39 2.75
CA THR A 145 -1.63 -6.44 3.66
C THR A 145 -0.68 -5.32 4.05
N PHE A 146 -1.22 -4.14 4.19
CA PHE A 146 -0.65 -3.02 4.92
C PHE A 146 -1.63 -2.62 6.00
N SER A 147 -1.37 -3.03 7.23
CA SER A 147 -2.28 -2.84 8.36
C SER A 147 -3.67 -3.44 8.08
N ASP A 148 -4.71 -2.63 7.93
CA ASP A 148 -6.10 -3.02 7.58
C ASP A 148 -6.40 -2.99 6.08
N ILE A 149 -5.45 -2.52 5.25
CA ILE A 149 -5.59 -2.54 3.80
C ILE A 149 -5.17 -3.93 3.31
N THR A 150 -6.11 -4.67 2.73
CA THR A 150 -5.87 -6.03 2.22
C THR A 150 -6.13 -6.08 0.73
N SER A 151 -5.17 -6.66 -0.02
CA SER A 151 -5.34 -7.06 -1.41
C SER A 151 -5.45 -8.58 -1.49
N ALA A 152 -6.46 -9.09 -2.16
CA ALA A 152 -6.73 -10.52 -2.28
C ALA A 152 -5.77 -11.19 -3.27
N GLY A 153 -5.38 -12.43 -3.01
CA GLY A 153 -4.64 -13.23 -3.98
C GLY A 153 -5.42 -13.45 -5.27
N GLY A 154 -4.71 -13.61 -6.38
CA GLY A 154 -5.33 -13.94 -7.67
C GLY A 154 -5.93 -15.34 -7.67
N GLY A 155 -7.03 -15.51 -8.39
CA GLY A 155 -7.68 -16.81 -8.60
C GLY A 155 -6.78 -17.77 -9.39
N LYS A 156 -6.83 -19.06 -9.07
CA LYS A 156 -6.09 -20.08 -9.83
C LYS A 156 -6.84 -20.48 -11.11
N GLY A 157 -6.09 -20.82 -12.14
CA GLY A 157 -6.61 -21.49 -13.31
C GLY A 157 -6.98 -22.94 -13.01
N THR A 158 -8.01 -23.46 -13.65
CA THR A 158 -8.45 -24.84 -13.44
C THR A 158 -8.80 -25.52 -14.76
N SER A 159 -9.00 -26.84 -14.70
CA SER A 159 -9.55 -27.64 -15.81
C SER A 159 -11.08 -27.50 -15.97
N CYS A 160 -11.69 -26.73 -15.10
CA CYS A 160 -13.12 -26.37 -15.13
C CYS A 160 -13.28 -24.86 -15.11
N ALA A 161 -14.23 -24.32 -14.34
CA ALA A 161 -14.38 -22.90 -14.15
C ALA A 161 -13.20 -22.35 -13.32
N GLY A 162 -12.70 -21.16 -13.67
CA GLY A 162 -11.69 -20.45 -12.91
C GLY A 162 -12.15 -20.11 -11.50
N THR A 163 -11.22 -19.93 -10.57
CA THR A 163 -11.57 -19.55 -9.20
C THR A 163 -11.58 -18.04 -9.02
N PRO A 164 -12.43 -17.52 -8.11
CA PRO A 164 -12.42 -16.11 -7.75
C PRO A 164 -11.10 -15.65 -7.12
N GLY A 165 -10.86 -14.36 -7.15
CA GLY A 165 -9.70 -13.73 -6.49
C GLY A 165 -9.65 -12.21 -6.66
N GLY A 166 -8.49 -11.61 -6.41
CA GLY A 166 -8.25 -10.20 -6.72
C GLY A 166 -8.59 -9.89 -8.18
N SER A 167 -8.00 -10.66 -9.12
CA SER A 167 -8.58 -10.94 -10.44
C SER A 167 -8.89 -12.43 -10.54
N GLY A 168 -9.92 -12.76 -11.32
CA GLY A 168 -10.36 -14.13 -11.52
C GLY A 168 -9.34 -14.98 -12.27
N GLY A 169 -9.29 -16.27 -11.98
CA GLY A 169 -8.51 -17.25 -12.74
C GLY A 169 -9.26 -17.68 -14.00
N GLY A 170 -8.51 -18.09 -15.04
CA GLY A 170 -9.11 -18.63 -16.27
C GLY A 170 -9.68 -20.03 -16.10
N GLY A 171 -10.75 -20.34 -16.83
CA GLY A 171 -11.24 -21.71 -17.03
C GLY A 171 -10.62 -22.35 -18.24
N ALA A 172 -10.76 -23.69 -18.38
CA ALA A 172 -10.25 -24.44 -19.51
C ALA A 172 -11.13 -24.24 -20.76
N ALA A 173 -10.51 -24.17 -21.93
CA ALA A 173 -11.20 -23.97 -23.21
C ALA A 173 -11.89 -25.21 -23.75
N GLU A 174 -11.43 -26.42 -23.37
CA GLU A 174 -11.79 -27.67 -24.04
C GLU A 174 -13.04 -28.38 -23.52
N ALA A 175 -13.62 -27.99 -22.41
CA ALA A 175 -14.83 -28.62 -21.87
C ALA A 175 -16.05 -27.72 -22.07
N ALA A 176 -16.76 -27.91 -23.20
CA ALA A 176 -18.04 -27.23 -23.44
C ALA A 176 -19.13 -27.68 -22.43
N PRO A 177 -20.09 -26.83 -22.03
CA PRO A 177 -20.47 -25.59 -22.70
C PRO A 177 -20.02 -24.28 -22.00
N SER A 178 -19.07 -24.17 -21.21
CA SER A 178 -18.48 -22.91 -20.73
C SER A 178 -17.76 -23.05 -19.40
N ASN A 179 -16.47 -23.23 -19.49
CA ASN A 179 -15.66 -23.00 -18.31
C ASN A 179 -15.43 -21.50 -18.17
N ALA A 180 -16.33 -20.86 -17.48
CA ALA A 180 -16.24 -19.43 -17.20
C ALA A 180 -14.95 -19.10 -16.43
N GLY A 181 -14.42 -17.90 -16.65
CA GLY A 181 -13.40 -17.33 -15.75
C GLY A 181 -13.95 -17.17 -14.33
N GLY A 182 -13.07 -17.12 -13.36
CA GLY A 182 -13.40 -16.77 -11.99
C GLY A 182 -13.75 -15.28 -11.88
N THR A 183 -14.56 -14.91 -10.91
CA THR A 183 -14.86 -13.51 -10.64
C THR A 183 -13.68 -12.78 -10.04
N GLY A 184 -13.44 -11.55 -10.49
CA GLY A 184 -12.50 -10.63 -9.88
C GLY A 184 -13.11 -9.84 -8.73
N ASN A 185 -12.31 -9.04 -8.07
CA ASN A 185 -12.71 -8.26 -6.88
C ASN A 185 -13.40 -9.12 -5.80
N ASP A 186 -12.83 -10.28 -5.53
CA ASP A 186 -13.31 -11.20 -4.51
C ASP A 186 -12.22 -11.40 -3.41
N PRO A 187 -12.53 -11.09 -2.12
CA PRO A 187 -13.77 -10.45 -1.65
C PRO A 187 -13.95 -9.03 -2.21
N PRO A 188 -15.21 -8.57 -2.36
CA PRO A 188 -15.51 -7.28 -2.98
C PRO A 188 -15.01 -6.11 -2.12
N VAL A 189 -14.34 -5.16 -2.77
CA VAL A 189 -13.87 -3.90 -2.18
C VAL A 189 -14.19 -2.73 -3.10
N SER A 190 -14.14 -1.52 -2.57
CA SER A 190 -14.31 -0.29 -3.35
C SER A 190 -13.13 0.66 -3.09
N PRO A 191 -12.48 1.20 -4.15
CA PRO A 191 -12.58 0.74 -5.55
C PRO A 191 -12.26 -0.74 -5.73
N ALA A 192 -12.68 -1.32 -6.86
CA ALA A 192 -12.37 -2.72 -7.16
C ALA A 192 -10.86 -2.98 -7.15
N GLN A 193 -10.46 -4.18 -6.72
CA GLN A 193 -9.03 -4.56 -6.66
C GLN A 193 -8.57 -5.40 -7.86
N GLY A 194 -9.46 -5.69 -8.80
CA GLY A 194 -9.21 -6.46 -10.02
C GLY A 194 -10.49 -6.74 -10.79
N PHE A 195 -10.38 -7.55 -11.82
CA PHE A 195 -11.43 -7.86 -12.80
C PHE A 195 -11.56 -9.36 -13.03
N ASP A 196 -12.67 -9.77 -13.67
CA ASP A 196 -12.94 -11.14 -14.13
C ASP A 196 -11.95 -11.59 -15.20
#